data_5478f623250525f205793ea7470f92b4
#
_entry.id   5478f623250525f205793ea7470f92b4
#
_cell.length_a   1.000
_cell.length_b   1.000
_cell.length_c   1.000
_cell.angle_alpha   90.00
_cell.angle_beta   90.00
_cell.angle_gamma   90.00
#
_symmetry.space_group_name_H-M   'P 1'
#
loop_
_entity.id
_entity.type
_entity.pdbx_description
1 polymer ?
#
loop_
_entity_poly.entity_id
_entity_poly.type
_entity_poly.pdbx_seq_one_letter_code
_entity_poly.pdbx_strand_id
1 'polypeptide(L)'
;MARGRLSPRRFKQFVTRQLHLGAYLRHPGDGRRQPQIPASTLLWALLIGQVLREWSFAAIEALVRSPARRALAVGRGFSDDTLGYFTERLQPAPTRRALSGVLQQAKRNKGFDDSRFLGLALDGTATSRCASERCSLCRPHVRDAHQVLGYRHELALISLVGDGALSLPFDLEPYGPATASTAPASGC
;
A
#
# COMPACT_ATOMS: atom_id res chain seq x y z
N MET A 1 4.01 -28.13 17.55
CA MET A 1 3.91 -28.01 16.09
C MET A 1 5.01 -27.07 15.60
N ALA A 2 5.95 -27.56 14.79
CA ALA A 2 7.02 -26.74 14.22
C ALA A 2 6.40 -25.71 13.29
N ARG A 3 6.52 -24.43 13.61
CA ARG A 3 6.14 -23.31 12.71
C ARG A 3 7.07 -23.40 11.50
N GLY A 4 6.62 -24.06 10.43
CA GLY A 4 7.35 -24.13 9.17
C GLY A 4 7.62 -22.72 8.67
N ARG A 5 8.89 -22.36 8.49
CA ARG A 5 9.28 -21.06 7.91
C ARG A 5 8.66 -20.94 6.53
N LEU A 6 7.79 -19.97 6.36
CA LEU A 6 7.18 -19.66 5.07
C LEU A 6 8.27 -19.12 4.14
N SER A 7 8.66 -19.90 3.12
CA SER A 7 9.65 -19.42 2.16
C SER A 7 8.99 -18.39 1.22
N PRO A 8 9.73 -17.39 0.69
CA PRO A 8 9.19 -16.41 -0.26
C PRO A 8 8.52 -17.04 -1.49
N ARG A 9 9.04 -18.18 -1.97
CA ARG A 9 8.42 -18.94 -3.06
C ARG A 9 7.06 -19.50 -2.68
N ARG A 10 6.93 -20.11 -1.50
CA ARG A 10 5.64 -20.60 -0.99
C ARG A 10 4.67 -19.47 -0.75
N PHE A 11 5.14 -18.35 -0.21
CA PHE A 11 4.34 -17.14 -0.06
C PHE A 11 3.83 -16.65 -1.43
N LYS A 12 4.69 -16.52 -2.43
CA LYS A 12 4.29 -16.14 -3.80
C LYS A 12 3.25 -17.10 -4.37
N GLN A 13 3.47 -18.42 -4.23
CA GLN A 13 2.51 -19.42 -4.68
C GLN A 13 1.16 -19.27 -3.97
N PHE A 14 1.17 -19.06 -2.66
CA PHE A 14 -0.03 -18.85 -1.87
C PHE A 14 -0.81 -17.61 -2.35
N VAL A 15 -0.19 -16.44 -2.37
CA VAL A 15 -0.89 -15.21 -2.77
C VAL A 15 -1.34 -15.21 -4.23
N THR A 16 -0.61 -15.93 -5.09
CA THR A 16 -0.99 -16.06 -6.51
C THR A 16 -2.13 -17.05 -6.71
N ARG A 17 -2.10 -18.20 -6.03
CA ARG A 17 -3.11 -19.26 -6.22
C ARG A 17 -4.37 -19.03 -5.39
N GLN A 18 -4.22 -18.63 -4.13
CA GLN A 18 -5.33 -18.48 -3.19
C GLN A 18 -5.98 -17.10 -3.24
N LEU A 19 -5.20 -16.06 -3.49
CA LEU A 19 -5.69 -14.68 -3.51
C LEU A 19 -5.72 -14.08 -4.92
N HIS A 20 -5.34 -14.85 -5.95
CA HIS A 20 -5.29 -14.42 -7.35
C HIS A 20 -4.47 -13.14 -7.60
N LEU A 21 -3.52 -12.81 -6.70
CA LEU A 21 -2.74 -11.59 -6.75
C LEU A 21 -2.07 -11.38 -8.10
N GLY A 22 -1.58 -12.44 -8.74
CA GLY A 22 -0.94 -12.36 -10.06
C GLY A 22 -1.86 -11.80 -11.17
N ALA A 23 -3.18 -11.99 -11.07
CA ALA A 23 -4.13 -11.41 -12.02
C ALA A 23 -4.25 -9.90 -11.83
N TYR A 24 -4.27 -9.44 -10.58
CA TYR A 24 -4.35 -8.01 -10.26
C TYR A 24 -3.06 -7.25 -10.57
N LEU A 25 -1.89 -7.89 -10.41
CA LEU A 25 -0.60 -7.27 -10.69
C LEU A 25 -0.25 -7.17 -12.19
N ARG A 26 -1.05 -7.75 -13.10
CA ARG A 26 -0.80 -7.67 -14.55
C ARG A 26 -0.99 -6.27 -15.13
N HIS A 27 -1.95 -5.52 -14.61
CA HIS A 27 -2.33 -4.19 -15.11
C HIS A 27 -2.39 -3.18 -13.95
N PRO A 28 -1.24 -2.83 -13.38
CA PRO A 28 -1.19 -2.03 -12.14
C PRO A 28 -1.37 -0.53 -12.35
N GLY A 29 -1.65 -0.07 -13.58
CA GLY A 29 -1.72 1.36 -13.88
C GLY A 29 -0.34 2.02 -13.94
N ASP A 30 0.58 1.39 -14.66
CA ASP A 30 1.94 1.89 -14.86
C ASP A 30 1.95 3.07 -15.85
N GLY A 31 2.21 4.28 -15.37
CA GLY A 31 2.29 5.49 -16.19
C GLY A 31 3.69 5.79 -16.74
N ARG A 32 4.66 4.87 -16.61
CA ARG A 32 6.01 5.05 -17.15
C ARG A 32 6.03 4.93 -18.67
N ARG A 33 6.87 5.72 -19.32
CA ARG A 33 7.16 5.58 -20.75
C ARG A 33 8.21 4.49 -20.95
N GLN A 34 7.95 3.54 -21.85
CA GLN A 34 8.88 2.47 -22.27
C GLN A 34 9.58 1.74 -21.09
N PRO A 35 8.82 1.13 -20.16
CA PRO A 35 9.39 0.51 -18.97
C PRO A 35 10.25 -0.71 -19.33
N GLN A 36 11.53 -0.69 -18.95
CA GLN A 36 12.46 -1.82 -19.13
C GLN A 36 12.21 -2.95 -18.13
N ILE A 37 11.66 -2.62 -16.97
CA ILE A 37 11.32 -3.57 -15.91
C ILE A 37 9.78 -3.65 -15.83
N PRO A 38 9.18 -4.84 -15.95
CA PRO A 38 7.73 -5.00 -15.82
C PRO A 38 7.22 -4.48 -14.47
N ALA A 39 6.10 -3.76 -14.50
CA ALA A 39 5.47 -3.24 -13.29
C ALA A 39 5.15 -4.32 -12.26
N SER A 40 4.73 -5.51 -12.70
CA SER A 40 4.50 -6.66 -11.82
C SER A 40 5.75 -7.11 -11.05
N THR A 41 6.94 -6.95 -11.65
CA THR A 41 8.21 -7.23 -10.96
C THR A 41 8.49 -6.22 -9.86
N LEU A 42 8.26 -4.93 -10.13
CA LEU A 42 8.45 -3.85 -9.15
C LEU A 42 7.43 -3.95 -8.01
N LEU A 43 6.16 -4.16 -8.31
CA LEU A 43 5.12 -4.37 -7.29
C LEU A 43 5.41 -5.60 -6.43
N TRP A 44 5.86 -6.69 -7.05
CA TRP A 44 6.25 -7.87 -6.29
C TRP A 44 7.44 -7.59 -5.37
N ALA A 45 8.44 -6.84 -5.83
CA ALA A 45 9.59 -6.47 -5.01
C ALA A 45 9.20 -5.54 -3.86
N LEU A 46 8.32 -4.56 -4.10
CA LEU A 46 7.76 -3.70 -3.05
C LEU A 46 7.00 -4.54 -2.01
N LEU A 47 6.15 -5.47 -2.44
CA LEU A 47 5.43 -6.35 -1.52
C LEU A 47 6.38 -7.20 -0.67
N ILE A 48 7.41 -7.79 -1.28
CA ILE A 48 8.42 -8.56 -0.54
C ILE A 48 9.23 -7.66 0.39
N GLY A 49 9.58 -6.46 -0.03
CA GLY A 49 10.21 -5.46 0.84
C GLY A 49 9.39 -5.22 2.10
N GLN A 50 8.09 -4.95 1.96
CA GLN A 50 7.18 -4.76 3.09
C GLN A 50 7.10 -6.00 4.01
N VAL A 51 7.02 -7.20 3.44
CA VAL A 51 6.99 -8.46 4.21
C VAL A 51 8.29 -8.68 4.99
N LEU A 52 9.43 -8.26 4.42
CA LEU A 52 10.74 -8.32 5.06
C LEU A 52 11.05 -7.12 5.95
N ARG A 53 10.14 -6.15 6.02
CA ARG A 53 10.30 -4.88 6.76
C ARG A 53 11.44 -4.00 6.24
N GLU A 54 11.71 -4.07 4.95
CA GLU A 54 12.64 -3.18 4.27
C GLU A 54 11.89 -1.92 3.81
N TRP A 55 12.16 -0.80 4.48
CA TRP A 55 11.38 0.42 4.34
C TRP A 55 11.93 1.43 3.33
N SER A 56 13.11 1.17 2.77
CA SER A 56 13.72 2.07 1.79
C SER A 56 13.88 1.40 0.42
N PHE A 57 13.79 2.19 -0.63
CA PHE A 57 14.04 1.70 -1.99
C PHE A 57 15.47 1.20 -2.16
N ALA A 58 16.45 1.84 -1.51
CA ALA A 58 17.84 1.40 -1.50
C ALA A 58 18.00 0.00 -0.86
N ALA A 59 17.29 -0.29 0.23
CA ALA A 59 17.31 -1.62 0.84
C ALA A 59 16.68 -2.67 -0.10
N ILE A 60 15.57 -2.33 -0.78
CA ILE A 60 14.95 -3.21 -1.77
C ILE A 60 15.90 -3.42 -2.97
N GLU A 61 16.58 -2.38 -3.45
CA GLU A 61 17.62 -2.50 -4.48
C GLU A 61 18.71 -3.48 -4.06
N ALA A 62 19.24 -3.34 -2.84
CA ALA A 62 20.27 -4.24 -2.31
C ALA A 62 19.77 -5.71 -2.32
N LEU A 63 18.53 -5.97 -1.91
CA LEU A 63 17.92 -7.30 -1.97
C LEU A 63 17.82 -7.84 -3.40
N VAL A 64 17.30 -7.05 -4.34
CA VAL A 64 17.06 -7.53 -5.72
C VAL A 64 18.32 -7.60 -6.57
N ARG A 65 19.41 -6.96 -6.15
CA ARG A 65 20.74 -7.09 -6.76
C ARG A 65 21.56 -8.22 -6.15
N SER A 66 21.18 -8.68 -4.96
CA SER A 66 21.87 -9.76 -4.27
C SER A 66 21.55 -11.16 -4.85
N PRO A 67 22.33 -12.19 -4.51
CA PRO A 67 22.00 -13.58 -4.84
C PRO A 67 20.64 -14.04 -4.30
N ALA A 68 20.15 -13.39 -3.22
CA ALA A 68 18.84 -13.66 -2.62
C ALA A 68 17.67 -13.41 -3.57
N ARG A 69 17.84 -12.61 -4.63
CA ARG A 69 16.83 -12.31 -5.63
C ARG A 69 16.09 -13.55 -6.15
N ARG A 70 16.83 -14.63 -6.41
CA ARG A 70 16.23 -15.88 -6.90
C ARG A 70 15.32 -16.53 -5.85
N ALA A 71 15.74 -16.52 -4.58
CA ALA A 71 14.94 -17.04 -3.48
C ALA A 71 13.68 -16.18 -3.26
N LEU A 72 13.79 -14.86 -3.46
CA LEU A 72 12.68 -13.91 -3.38
C LEU A 72 11.72 -13.99 -4.58
N ALA A 73 12.06 -14.80 -5.59
CA ALA A 73 11.31 -14.95 -6.83
C ALA A 73 11.13 -13.62 -7.61
N VAL A 74 12.11 -12.72 -7.51
CA VAL A 74 12.20 -11.50 -8.32
C VAL A 74 12.99 -11.82 -9.60
N GLY A 75 12.37 -11.59 -10.76
CA GLY A 75 12.93 -12.02 -12.04
C GLY A 75 14.19 -11.26 -12.45
N ARG A 76 14.27 -9.96 -12.17
CA ARG A 76 15.36 -9.05 -12.61
C ARG A 76 15.73 -8.07 -11.51
N GLY A 77 17.02 -7.74 -11.39
CA GLY A 77 17.52 -6.66 -10.55
C GLY A 77 17.26 -5.29 -11.18
N PHE A 78 17.14 -4.26 -10.36
CA PHE A 78 16.90 -2.88 -10.76
C PHE A 78 17.41 -1.93 -9.67
N SER A 79 17.46 -0.62 -9.97
CA SER A 79 17.89 0.42 -9.02
C SER A 79 16.70 0.97 -8.22
N ASP A 80 17.02 1.63 -7.11
CA ASP A 80 16.06 2.38 -6.30
C ASP A 80 15.40 3.52 -7.06
N ASP A 81 16.14 4.22 -7.95
CA ASP A 81 15.57 5.20 -8.89
C ASP A 81 14.45 4.62 -9.75
N THR A 82 14.59 3.34 -10.16
CA THR A 82 13.54 2.65 -10.91
C THR A 82 12.26 2.50 -10.08
N LEU A 83 12.40 2.21 -8.78
CA LEU A 83 11.27 2.14 -7.86
C LEU A 83 10.65 3.52 -7.63
N GLY A 84 11.48 4.55 -7.40
CA GLY A 84 11.03 5.93 -7.25
C GLY A 84 10.24 6.39 -8.48
N TYR A 85 10.81 6.25 -9.66
CA TYR A 85 10.16 6.61 -10.92
C TYR A 85 8.86 5.85 -11.17
N PHE A 86 8.81 4.58 -10.79
CA PHE A 86 7.60 3.75 -10.89
C PHE A 86 6.51 4.22 -9.92
N THR A 87 6.84 4.44 -8.64
CA THR A 87 5.86 4.81 -7.61
C THR A 87 5.27 6.20 -7.84
N GLU A 88 6.06 7.15 -8.32
CA GLU A 88 5.59 8.48 -8.71
C GLU A 88 4.54 8.46 -9.83
N ARG A 89 4.58 7.46 -10.70
CA ARG A 89 3.70 7.33 -11.88
C ARG A 89 2.69 6.22 -11.78
N LEU A 90 2.67 5.54 -10.65
CA LEU A 90 1.68 4.50 -10.38
C LEU A 90 0.30 5.13 -10.19
N GLN A 91 -0.68 4.66 -10.96
CA GLN A 91 -2.07 5.08 -10.82
C GLN A 91 -2.70 4.36 -9.60
N PRO A 92 -3.29 5.08 -8.65
CA PRO A 92 -3.86 4.45 -7.43
C PRO A 92 -5.06 3.54 -7.70
N ALA A 93 -5.93 3.89 -8.65
CA ALA A 93 -7.20 3.19 -8.87
C ALA A 93 -7.05 1.69 -9.20
N PRO A 94 -6.12 1.24 -10.07
CA PRO A 94 -5.89 -0.19 -10.27
C PRO A 94 -5.39 -0.91 -9.02
N THR A 95 -4.53 -0.26 -8.22
CA THR A 95 -4.01 -0.83 -6.96
C THR A 95 -5.12 -0.98 -5.93
N ARG A 96 -6.02 -0.01 -5.81
CA ARG A 96 -7.23 -0.11 -4.96
C ARG A 96 -8.14 -1.25 -5.39
N ARG A 97 -8.40 -1.39 -6.70
CA ARG A 97 -9.17 -2.54 -7.22
C ARG A 97 -8.50 -3.88 -6.90
N ALA A 98 -7.17 -3.94 -6.97
CA ALA A 98 -6.41 -5.14 -6.61
C ALA A 98 -6.59 -5.47 -5.12
N LEU A 99 -6.52 -4.49 -4.22
CA LEU A 99 -6.75 -4.68 -2.79
C LEU A 99 -8.17 -5.22 -2.53
N SER A 100 -9.20 -4.56 -3.09
CA SER A 100 -10.59 -5.01 -2.97
C SER A 100 -10.78 -6.43 -3.49
N GLY A 101 -10.17 -6.76 -4.63
CA GLY A 101 -10.23 -8.11 -5.20
C GLY A 101 -9.57 -9.18 -4.32
N VAL A 102 -8.42 -8.87 -3.73
CA VAL A 102 -7.73 -9.76 -2.77
C VAL A 102 -8.59 -9.99 -1.53
N LEU A 103 -9.20 -8.95 -0.96
CA LEU A 103 -10.07 -9.06 0.19
C LEU A 103 -11.35 -9.87 -0.11
N GLN A 104 -11.96 -9.66 -1.27
CA GLN A 104 -13.11 -10.47 -1.72
C GLN A 104 -12.72 -11.94 -1.89
N GLN A 105 -11.53 -12.22 -2.43
CA GLN A 105 -11.07 -13.59 -2.57
C GLN A 105 -10.74 -14.21 -1.21
N ALA A 106 -10.16 -13.47 -0.28
CA ALA A 106 -9.95 -13.93 1.09
C ALA A 106 -11.28 -14.28 1.77
N LYS A 107 -12.33 -13.46 1.58
CA LYS A 107 -13.69 -13.75 2.06
C LYS A 107 -14.25 -15.04 1.45
N ARG A 108 -14.14 -15.23 0.13
CA ARG A 108 -14.59 -16.46 -0.56
C ARG A 108 -13.85 -17.70 -0.02
N ASN A 109 -12.60 -17.55 0.33
CA ASN A 109 -11.78 -18.60 0.94
C ASN A 109 -12.04 -18.78 2.44
N LYS A 110 -13.10 -18.17 2.97
CA LYS A 110 -13.47 -18.23 4.40
C LYS A 110 -12.41 -17.67 5.35
N GLY A 111 -11.57 -16.74 4.86
CA GLY A 111 -10.48 -16.16 5.65
C GLY A 111 -10.94 -15.30 6.84
N PHE A 112 -12.25 -15.04 6.95
CA PHE A 112 -12.84 -14.23 8.03
C PHE A 112 -13.89 -14.99 8.85
N ASP A 113 -14.11 -16.28 8.55
CA ASP A 113 -15.19 -17.08 9.17
C ASP A 113 -14.93 -17.35 10.66
N ASP A 114 -13.65 -17.34 11.09
CA ASP A 114 -13.28 -17.51 12.50
C ASP A 114 -13.52 -16.24 13.35
N SER A 115 -13.86 -15.12 12.72
CA SER A 115 -14.14 -13.87 13.41
C SER A 115 -15.60 -13.81 13.87
N ARG A 116 -15.83 -13.61 15.18
CA ARG A 116 -17.18 -13.53 15.75
C ARG A 116 -17.92 -12.27 15.33
N PHE A 117 -17.18 -11.22 14.99
CA PHE A 117 -17.72 -10.01 14.38
C PHE A 117 -16.74 -9.45 13.34
N LEU A 118 -17.29 -8.71 12.38
CA LEU A 118 -16.53 -7.90 11.44
C LEU A 118 -17.12 -6.50 11.45
N GLY A 119 -16.26 -5.52 11.65
CA GLY A 119 -16.60 -4.10 11.64
C GLY A 119 -15.73 -3.31 10.69
N LEU A 120 -16.09 -2.06 10.45
CA LEU A 120 -15.28 -1.09 9.73
C LEU A 120 -14.84 -0.01 10.72
N ALA A 121 -13.53 0.22 10.79
CA ALA A 121 -12.94 1.34 11.49
C ALA A 121 -12.52 2.40 10.48
N LEU A 122 -12.87 3.65 10.75
CA LEU A 122 -12.41 4.82 9.98
C LEU A 122 -11.46 5.62 10.86
N ASP A 123 -10.26 5.89 10.35
CA ASP A 123 -9.26 6.68 11.06
C ASP A 123 -8.57 7.66 10.10
N GLY A 124 -8.18 8.80 10.64
CA GLY A 124 -7.37 9.81 9.96
C GLY A 124 -5.92 9.72 10.42
N THR A 125 -5.01 9.52 9.49
CA THR A 125 -3.58 9.43 9.80
C THR A 125 -2.75 10.40 8.99
N ALA A 126 -1.75 11.03 9.63
CA ALA A 126 -0.76 11.85 8.94
C ALA A 126 0.39 10.97 8.47
N THR A 127 0.72 11.05 7.18
CA THR A 127 1.73 10.16 6.56
C THR A 127 3.07 10.82 6.31
N SER A 128 3.10 12.14 6.11
CA SER A 128 4.34 12.87 5.85
C SER A 128 4.25 14.29 6.35
N ARG A 129 5.41 14.88 6.64
CA ARG A 129 5.55 16.28 7.02
C ARG A 129 6.57 16.97 6.12
N CYS A 130 6.33 18.23 5.78
CA CYS A 130 7.25 19.06 5.01
C CYS A 130 7.23 20.50 5.54
N ALA A 131 8.34 21.22 5.32
CA ALA A 131 8.47 22.60 5.78
C ALA A 131 7.69 23.60 4.91
N SER A 132 7.41 23.23 3.63
CA SER A 132 6.71 24.08 2.68
C SER A 132 5.62 23.29 1.95
N GLU A 133 4.63 24.01 1.44
CA GLU A 133 3.62 23.44 0.55
C GLU A 133 4.27 22.99 -0.77
N ARG A 134 4.02 21.72 -1.13
CA ARG A 134 4.61 21.11 -2.35
C ARG A 134 3.56 20.56 -3.31
N CYS A 135 2.34 20.37 -2.87
CA CYS A 135 1.25 19.86 -3.70
C CYS A 135 -0.12 20.24 -3.11
N SER A 136 -1.16 20.04 -3.88
CA SER A 136 -2.55 20.33 -3.49
C SER A 136 -3.08 19.50 -2.32
N LEU A 137 -2.39 18.44 -1.92
CA LEU A 137 -2.75 17.62 -0.77
C LEU A 137 -2.07 18.08 0.53
N CYS A 138 -1.16 19.06 0.45
CA CYS A 138 -0.51 19.61 1.62
C CYS A 138 -1.52 20.39 2.48
N ARG A 139 -1.68 19.97 3.73
CA ARG A 139 -2.47 20.70 4.73
C ARG A 139 -1.56 21.44 5.68
N PRO A 140 -1.83 22.71 5.96
CA PRO A 140 -1.06 23.46 6.94
C PRO A 140 -1.23 22.86 8.34
N HIS A 141 -0.12 22.65 9.03
CA HIS A 141 -0.10 22.34 10.44
C HIS A 141 0.13 23.65 11.19
N VAL A 142 -0.92 24.13 11.86
CA VAL A 142 -0.90 25.44 12.54
C VAL A 142 -0.83 25.27 14.05
N ARG A 143 -0.15 26.22 14.70
CA ARG A 143 -0.22 26.45 16.14
C ARG A 143 -1.04 27.73 16.34
N ASP A 144 -2.01 27.71 17.26
CA ASP A 144 -2.75 28.88 17.73
C ASP A 144 -3.36 29.76 16.63
N ALA A 145 -3.95 29.15 15.61
CA ALA A 145 -4.67 29.73 14.47
C ALA A 145 -3.86 30.66 13.53
N HIS A 146 -2.64 31.05 13.87
CA HIS A 146 -1.89 32.06 13.10
C HIS A 146 -0.50 31.65 12.66
N GLN A 147 0.09 30.63 13.27
CA GLN A 147 1.45 30.20 12.94
C GLN A 147 1.46 28.87 12.22
N VAL A 148 1.81 28.86 10.95
CA VAL A 148 2.04 27.62 10.18
C VAL A 148 3.40 27.04 10.61
N LEU A 149 3.37 25.86 11.24
CA LEU A 149 4.57 25.13 11.67
C LEU A 149 5.14 24.25 10.56
N GLY A 150 4.39 24.07 9.47
CA GLY A 150 4.73 23.22 8.35
C GLY A 150 3.48 22.66 7.70
N TYR A 151 3.66 21.69 6.87
CA TYR A 151 2.59 21.03 6.11
C TYR A 151 2.62 19.52 6.34
N ARG A 152 1.46 18.88 6.21
CA ARG A 152 1.33 17.43 6.34
C ARG A 152 0.38 16.87 5.30
N HIS A 153 0.61 15.62 4.89
CA HIS A 153 -0.37 14.85 4.15
C HIS A 153 -1.17 13.99 5.11
N GLU A 154 -2.46 13.95 4.91
CA GLU A 154 -3.38 13.17 5.71
C GLU A 154 -4.12 12.16 4.82
N LEU A 155 -4.37 10.99 5.35
CA LEU A 155 -5.15 9.93 4.73
C LEU A 155 -6.32 9.58 5.62
N ALA A 156 -7.49 9.39 5.03
CA ALA A 156 -8.57 8.64 5.66
C ALA A 156 -8.34 7.16 5.34
N LEU A 157 -8.19 6.34 6.36
CA LEU A 157 -8.01 4.91 6.27
C LEU A 157 -9.26 4.20 6.75
N ILE A 158 -9.83 3.36 5.91
CA ILE A 158 -10.89 2.43 6.30
C ILE A 158 -10.26 1.06 6.48
N SER A 159 -10.44 0.47 7.65
CA SER A 159 -9.94 -0.86 7.98
C SER A 159 -11.08 -1.81 8.31
N LEU A 160 -11.00 -3.04 7.81
CA LEU A 160 -11.80 -4.15 8.29
C LEU A 160 -11.20 -4.62 9.61
N VAL A 161 -12.00 -4.62 10.66
CA VAL A 161 -11.57 -5.03 12.00
C VAL A 161 -12.43 -6.18 12.50
N GLY A 162 -11.83 -7.05 13.27
CA GLY A 162 -12.51 -8.20 13.89
C GLY A 162 -11.86 -8.58 15.21
N ASP A 163 -12.40 -9.58 15.85
CA ASP A 163 -11.75 -10.18 17.01
C ASP A 163 -10.43 -10.87 16.64
N GLY A 164 -9.59 -11.19 17.63
CA GLY A 164 -8.31 -11.85 17.39
C GLY A 164 -7.24 -10.96 16.72
N ALA A 165 -7.32 -9.63 16.88
CA ALA A 165 -6.42 -8.64 16.31
C ALA A 165 -6.46 -8.58 14.77
N LEU A 166 -7.56 -8.98 14.14
CA LEU A 166 -7.78 -8.76 12.72
C LEU A 166 -7.91 -7.26 12.45
N SER A 167 -6.97 -6.72 11.71
CA SER A 167 -7.01 -5.34 11.18
C SER A 167 -6.42 -5.33 9.78
N LEU A 168 -7.26 -5.12 8.78
CA LEU A 168 -6.87 -5.12 7.37
C LEU A 168 -7.29 -3.81 6.72
N PRO A 169 -6.38 -3.06 6.09
CA PRO A 169 -6.75 -1.89 5.33
C PRO A 169 -7.69 -2.32 4.20
N PHE A 170 -8.84 -1.66 4.15
CA PHE A 170 -9.87 -1.92 3.14
C PHE A 170 -9.80 -0.90 2.00
N ASP A 171 -9.66 0.37 2.37
CA ASP A 171 -9.47 1.48 1.44
C ASP A 171 -8.75 2.63 2.12
N LEU A 172 -8.15 3.49 1.32
CA LEU A 172 -7.49 4.70 1.77
C LEU A 172 -7.73 5.84 0.78
N GLU A 173 -7.98 7.04 1.31
CA GLU A 173 -8.21 8.24 0.51
C GLU A 173 -7.35 9.38 1.05
N PRO A 174 -6.46 9.96 0.23
CA PRO A 174 -5.80 11.20 0.62
C PRO A 174 -6.84 12.33 0.63
N TYR A 175 -6.85 13.13 1.69
CA TYR A 175 -7.69 14.31 1.72
C TYR A 175 -6.86 15.58 1.94
N GLY A 176 -7.16 16.57 1.10
CA GLY A 176 -6.54 17.88 1.13
C GLY A 176 -7.51 18.97 1.62
N PRO A 177 -7.10 20.22 1.61
CA PRO A 177 -7.94 21.36 2.02
C PRO A 177 -9.28 21.43 1.29
N ALA A 178 -9.33 21.05 0.02
CA ALA A 178 -10.56 21.09 -0.79
C ALA A 178 -11.62 20.06 -0.36
N THR A 179 -11.24 18.95 0.25
CA THR A 179 -12.18 17.92 0.72
C THR A 179 -12.81 18.25 2.06
N ALA A 180 -12.24 19.16 2.82
CA ALA A 180 -12.80 19.62 4.10
C ALA A 180 -14.02 20.55 3.93
N SER A 181 -14.23 21.09 2.70
CA SER A 181 -15.31 22.06 2.40
C SER A 181 -16.68 21.41 2.09
N THR A 182 -16.76 20.09 1.97
CA THR A 182 -18.01 19.39 1.60
C THR A 182 -18.69 18.68 2.76
N ALA A 183 -18.29 18.93 4.02
CA ALA A 183 -19.15 18.56 5.14
C ALA A 183 -20.42 19.42 5.07
N PRO A 184 -21.64 18.85 4.93
CA PRO A 184 -22.86 19.63 4.99
C PRO A 184 -22.86 20.33 6.35
N ALA A 185 -22.98 21.65 6.32
CA ALA A 185 -23.30 22.40 7.51
C ALA A 185 -24.59 21.77 8.06
N SER A 186 -24.49 21.00 9.13
CA SER A 186 -25.63 20.55 9.89
C SER A 186 -26.26 21.81 10.44
N GLY A 187 -27.28 22.30 9.74
CA GLY A 187 -28.15 23.33 10.24
C GLY A 187 -28.78 22.86 11.57
N CYS A 188 -28.73 23.72 12.52
CA CYS A 188 -29.49 23.63 13.78
C CYS A 188 -30.97 23.46 13.54
#